data_1902be5b148110ee597df973efa089d4
#
_entry.id   1902be5b148110ee597df973efa089d4
#
_cell.length_a   1.000
_cell.length_b   1.000
_cell.length_c   1.000
_cell.angle_alpha   90.00
_cell.angle_beta   90.00
_cell.angle_gamma   90.00
#
_symmetry.space_group_name_H-M   'P 1'
#
loop_
_entity.id
_entity.type
_entity.pdbx_description
1 polymer ?
#
loop_
_entity_poly.entity_id
_entity_poly.type
_entity_poly.pdbx_seq_one_letter_code
_entity_poly.pdbx_strand_id
1 'polypeptide(L)'
;VRFCSRNGHRRSPASVRLDPATAEQVRLSALLEVVAAAVALQDGADEVILGCAQPGETPCEVARHGRVVAGQYSRLSGWAADLVGSGDRSVELLRYHLTMLDTALKLAFPRYRSDRLERHRLSLTGLGPPARELRELEEGLRARIARLGG
;
A
#
# COMPACT_ATOMS: atom_id res chain seq x y z
N VAL A 1 -66.27 2.60 10.16
CA VAL A 1 -64.95 1.96 10.29
C VAL A 1 -63.90 3.01 10.08
N ARG A 2 -63.25 3.46 11.17
CA ARG A 2 -62.18 4.47 11.10
C ARG A 2 -60.82 3.73 11.01
N PHE A 3 -60.16 3.86 9.89
CA PHE A 3 -58.77 3.44 9.73
C PHE A 3 -57.85 4.45 10.41
N CYS A 4 -57.26 4.08 11.56
CA CYS A 4 -56.15 4.84 12.14
C CYS A 4 -54.85 4.51 11.38
N SER A 5 -54.46 5.41 10.52
CA SER A 5 -53.12 5.37 9.91
C SER A 5 -52.09 5.78 10.97
N ARG A 6 -51.39 4.83 11.56
CA ARG A 6 -50.19 5.09 12.37
C ARG A 6 -49.04 5.38 11.43
N ASN A 7 -48.80 6.66 11.20
CA ASN A 7 -47.54 7.12 10.64
C ASN A 7 -46.41 6.84 11.61
N GLY A 8 -45.77 5.69 11.47
CA GLY A 8 -44.51 5.39 12.13
C GLY A 8 -43.41 6.22 11.49
N HIS A 9 -43.13 7.35 12.09
CA HIS A 9 -41.87 8.07 11.77
C HIS A 9 -40.72 7.15 12.18
N ARG A 10 -40.18 6.43 11.21
CA ARG A 10 -38.85 5.84 11.36
C ARG A 10 -37.86 7.01 11.50
N ARG A 11 -37.46 7.27 12.74
CA ARG A 11 -36.31 8.14 12.98
C ARG A 11 -35.11 7.46 12.32
N SER A 12 -34.62 8.05 11.23
CA SER A 12 -33.32 7.68 10.70
C SER A 12 -32.30 7.77 11.84
N PRO A 13 -31.42 6.77 12.02
CA PRO A 13 -30.38 6.89 13.02
C PRO A 13 -29.60 8.16 12.72
N ALA A 14 -29.53 9.06 13.71
CA ALA A 14 -28.74 10.29 13.58
C ALA A 14 -27.31 9.88 13.17
N SER A 15 -26.87 10.30 11.98
CA SER A 15 -25.48 10.09 11.57
C SER A 15 -24.62 10.83 12.58
N VAL A 16 -23.84 10.08 13.36
CA VAL A 16 -22.92 10.64 14.34
C VAL A 16 -21.84 11.35 13.53
N ARG A 17 -21.91 12.71 13.52
CA ARG A 17 -20.86 13.51 12.94
C ARG A 17 -19.73 13.63 13.94
N LEU A 18 -18.57 13.09 13.58
CA LEU A 18 -17.36 13.27 14.35
C LEU A 18 -16.95 14.77 14.29
N ASP A 19 -16.46 15.26 15.43
CA ASP A 19 -15.72 16.51 15.49
C ASP A 19 -14.60 16.50 14.43
N PRO A 20 -14.32 17.63 13.72
CA PRO A 20 -13.29 17.65 12.67
C PRO A 20 -11.90 17.20 13.14
N ALA A 21 -11.49 17.54 14.35
CA ALA A 21 -10.22 17.10 14.91
C ALA A 21 -10.19 15.59 15.16
N THR A 22 -11.28 15.02 15.68
CA THR A 22 -11.44 13.59 15.89
C THR A 22 -11.47 12.84 14.55
N ALA A 23 -12.19 13.37 13.57
CA ALA A 23 -12.24 12.79 12.22
C ALA A 23 -10.85 12.76 11.57
N GLU A 24 -10.06 13.82 11.71
CA GLU A 24 -8.67 13.89 11.25
C GLU A 24 -7.80 12.83 11.94
N GLN A 25 -7.90 12.73 13.26
CA GLN A 25 -7.14 11.75 14.03
C GLN A 25 -7.47 10.32 13.63
N VAL A 26 -8.74 9.99 13.42
CA VAL A 26 -9.19 8.68 12.95
C VAL A 26 -8.63 8.37 11.56
N ARG A 27 -8.70 9.35 10.65
CA ARG A 27 -8.17 9.21 9.29
C ARG A 27 -6.66 8.98 9.28
N LEU A 28 -5.91 9.76 10.05
CA LEU A 28 -4.45 9.62 10.16
C LEU A 28 -4.06 8.29 10.81
N SER A 29 -4.81 7.84 11.81
CA SER A 29 -4.57 6.54 12.45
C SER A 29 -4.81 5.39 11.48
N ALA A 30 -5.85 5.46 10.67
CA ALA A 30 -6.12 4.48 9.62
C ALA A 30 -5.02 4.49 8.55
N LEU A 31 -4.57 5.67 8.13
CA LEU A 31 -3.46 5.79 7.18
C LEU A 31 -2.16 5.23 7.76
N LEU A 32 -1.88 5.48 9.04
CA LEU A 32 -0.71 4.93 9.72
C LEU A 32 -0.73 3.39 9.71
N GLU A 33 -1.87 2.76 9.95
CA GLU A 33 -1.99 1.29 9.89
C GLU A 33 -1.65 0.77 8.49
N VAL A 34 -2.13 1.44 7.44
CA VAL A 34 -1.82 1.07 6.04
C VAL A 34 -0.33 1.23 5.75
N VAL A 35 0.25 2.37 6.11
CA VAL A 35 1.68 2.66 5.87
C VAL A 35 2.56 1.70 6.69
N ALA A 36 2.23 1.44 7.94
CA ALA A 36 2.97 0.50 8.79
C ALA A 36 2.95 -0.92 8.22
N ALA A 37 1.80 -1.38 7.72
CA ALA A 37 1.69 -2.66 7.03
C ALA A 37 2.57 -2.71 5.77
N ALA A 38 2.60 -1.64 5.00
CA ALA A 38 3.45 -1.54 3.81
C ALA A 38 4.95 -1.55 4.14
N VAL A 39 5.35 -0.86 5.21
CA VAL A 39 6.74 -0.90 5.71
C VAL A 39 7.13 -2.30 6.15
N ALA A 40 6.23 -3.01 6.83
CA ALA A 40 6.46 -4.39 7.27
C ALA A 40 6.65 -5.37 6.08
N LEU A 41 6.14 -5.04 4.90
CA LEU A 41 6.30 -5.83 3.68
C LEU A 41 7.62 -5.56 2.94
N GLN A 42 8.38 -4.53 3.30
CA GLN A 42 9.56 -4.10 2.54
C GLN A 42 10.64 -5.15 2.46
N ASP A 43 10.91 -5.86 3.55
CA ASP A 43 11.90 -6.94 3.55
C ASP A 43 11.52 -8.05 2.58
N GLY A 44 10.26 -8.46 2.57
CA GLY A 44 9.75 -9.45 1.62
C GLY A 44 9.79 -8.94 0.17
N ALA A 45 9.52 -7.68 -0.07
CA ALA A 45 9.63 -7.06 -1.39
C ALA A 45 11.09 -7.02 -1.87
N ASP A 46 12.02 -6.61 -1.02
CA ASP A 46 13.45 -6.64 -1.33
C ASP A 46 13.95 -8.06 -1.65
N GLU A 47 13.50 -9.04 -0.88
CA GLU A 47 13.82 -10.44 -1.09
C GLU A 47 13.37 -10.94 -2.47
N VAL A 48 12.16 -10.58 -2.89
CA VAL A 48 11.64 -10.89 -4.22
C VAL A 48 12.47 -10.21 -5.31
N ILE A 49 12.73 -8.91 -5.18
CA ILE A 49 13.48 -8.15 -6.18
C ILE A 49 14.89 -8.69 -6.32
N LEU A 50 15.58 -8.96 -5.22
CA LEU A 50 16.92 -9.54 -5.21
C LEU A 50 16.92 -10.99 -5.73
N GLY A 51 15.87 -11.75 -5.46
CA GLY A 51 15.67 -13.09 -6.05
C GLY A 51 15.54 -13.03 -7.56
N CYS A 52 14.86 -12.00 -8.10
CA CYS A 52 14.75 -11.77 -9.53
C CYS A 52 16.08 -11.37 -10.17
N ALA A 53 17.00 -10.76 -9.41
CA ALA A 53 18.28 -10.25 -9.89
C ALA A 53 19.41 -11.30 -9.89
N GLN A 54 19.16 -12.50 -9.40
CA GLN A 54 20.19 -13.53 -9.34
C GLN A 54 20.52 -14.08 -10.73
N PRO A 55 21.81 -14.40 -11.00
CA PRO A 55 22.20 -15.05 -12.25
C PRO A 55 21.48 -16.41 -12.42
N GLY A 56 21.21 -16.76 -13.66
CA GLY A 56 20.53 -18.00 -13.98
C GLY A 56 19.01 -17.87 -13.98
N GLU A 57 18.33 -19.00 -14.00
CA GLU A 57 16.89 -19.07 -14.04
C GLU A 57 16.29 -18.73 -12.68
N THR A 58 15.26 -17.86 -12.67
CA THR A 58 14.60 -17.46 -11.45
C THR A 58 13.62 -18.57 -10.98
N PRO A 59 13.72 -19.03 -9.73
CA PRO A 59 12.82 -20.05 -9.21
C PRO A 59 11.35 -19.63 -9.20
N CYS A 60 10.43 -20.57 -9.41
CA CYS A 60 8.98 -20.31 -9.39
C CYS A 60 8.49 -19.78 -8.05
N GLU A 61 9.13 -20.10 -6.94
CA GLU A 61 8.82 -19.61 -5.60
C GLU A 61 8.94 -18.09 -5.52
N VAL A 62 9.89 -17.51 -6.24
CA VAL A 62 10.06 -16.04 -6.32
C VAL A 62 8.82 -15.41 -6.99
N ALA A 63 8.31 -16.03 -8.05
CA ALA A 63 7.07 -15.56 -8.72
C ALA A 63 5.86 -15.64 -7.78
N ARG A 64 5.70 -16.73 -7.05
CA ARG A 64 4.59 -16.91 -6.10
C ARG A 64 4.66 -15.90 -4.96
N HIS A 65 5.79 -15.77 -4.32
CA HIS A 65 6.03 -14.80 -3.25
C HIS A 65 5.82 -13.37 -3.78
N GLY A 66 6.37 -13.07 -4.94
CA GLY A 66 6.23 -11.77 -5.59
C GLY A 66 4.78 -11.38 -5.87
N ARG A 67 3.96 -12.32 -6.34
CA ARG A 67 2.52 -12.06 -6.58
C ARG A 67 1.77 -11.79 -5.28
N VAL A 68 2.09 -12.50 -4.21
CA VAL A 68 1.47 -12.28 -2.89
C VAL A 68 1.81 -10.88 -2.38
N VAL A 69 3.09 -10.52 -2.37
CA VAL A 69 3.55 -9.19 -1.90
C VAL A 69 3.00 -8.07 -2.78
N ALA A 70 3.04 -8.22 -4.10
CA ALA A 70 2.46 -7.25 -5.04
C ALA A 70 0.95 -7.07 -4.82
N GLY A 71 0.21 -8.14 -4.60
CA GLY A 71 -1.21 -8.10 -4.27
C GLY A 71 -1.49 -7.34 -2.97
N GLN A 72 -0.64 -7.50 -1.97
CA GLN A 72 -0.74 -6.77 -0.71
C GLN A 72 -0.48 -5.27 -0.91
N TYR A 73 0.55 -4.88 -1.63
CA TYR A 73 0.80 -3.47 -1.96
C TYR A 73 -0.34 -2.86 -2.79
N SER A 74 -0.90 -3.61 -3.72
CA SER A 74 -2.05 -3.14 -4.50
C SER A 74 -3.25 -2.81 -3.61
N ARG A 75 -3.58 -3.68 -2.66
CA ARG A 75 -4.68 -3.44 -1.70
C ARG A 75 -4.38 -2.26 -0.79
N LEU A 76 -3.16 -2.17 -0.26
CA LEU A 76 -2.75 -1.08 0.62
C LEU A 76 -2.79 0.27 -0.10
N SER A 77 -2.36 0.33 -1.36
CA SER A 77 -2.44 1.57 -2.15
C SER A 77 -3.88 2.00 -2.41
N GLY A 78 -4.78 1.04 -2.64
CA GLY A 78 -6.22 1.31 -2.77
C GLY A 78 -6.83 1.87 -1.49
N TRP A 79 -6.54 1.28 -0.35
CA TRP A 79 -7.01 1.77 0.95
C TRP A 79 -6.46 3.17 1.29
N ALA A 80 -5.17 3.40 1.04
CA ALA A 80 -4.58 4.73 1.22
C ALA A 80 -5.25 5.77 0.31
N ALA A 81 -5.49 5.43 -0.96
CA ALA A 81 -6.18 6.33 -1.90
C ALA A 81 -7.60 6.69 -1.43
N ASP A 82 -8.33 5.74 -0.84
CA ASP A 82 -9.66 5.98 -0.27
C ASP A 82 -9.60 6.93 0.93
N LEU A 83 -8.53 6.88 1.72
CA LEU A 83 -8.36 7.72 2.92
C LEU A 83 -7.89 9.14 2.60
N VAL A 84 -6.97 9.31 1.66
CA VAL A 84 -6.26 10.59 1.44
C VAL A 84 -6.25 11.05 -0.02
N GLY A 85 -6.80 10.28 -0.94
CA GLY A 85 -6.80 10.57 -2.37
C GLY A 85 -5.54 10.08 -3.08
N SER A 86 -5.68 9.83 -4.40
CA SER A 86 -4.63 9.22 -5.23
C SER A 86 -3.40 10.10 -5.46
N GLY A 87 -3.50 11.41 -5.22
CA GLY A 87 -2.38 12.35 -5.36
C GLY A 87 -1.52 12.49 -4.11
N ASP A 88 -1.89 11.86 -3.00
CA ASP A 88 -1.11 11.91 -1.77
C ASP A 88 0.21 11.17 -1.91
N ARG A 89 1.25 11.67 -1.24
CA ARG A 89 2.60 11.09 -1.31
C ARG A 89 2.65 9.65 -0.83
N SER A 90 1.86 9.29 0.19
CA SER A 90 1.75 7.92 0.67
C SER A 90 1.29 6.95 -0.43
N VAL A 91 0.30 7.34 -1.20
CA VAL A 91 -0.23 6.55 -2.32
C VAL A 91 0.80 6.42 -3.43
N GLU A 92 1.49 7.51 -3.78
CA GLU A 92 2.57 7.49 -4.79
C GLU A 92 3.68 6.52 -4.38
N LEU A 93 4.11 6.54 -3.12
CA LEU A 93 5.15 5.64 -2.61
C LEU A 93 4.71 4.18 -2.64
N LEU A 94 3.46 3.88 -2.23
CA LEU A 94 2.92 2.53 -2.29
C LEU A 94 2.84 2.00 -3.72
N ARG A 95 2.41 2.83 -4.67
CA ARG A 95 2.39 2.49 -6.10
C ARG A 95 3.79 2.28 -6.65
N TYR A 96 4.76 3.04 -6.18
CA TYR A 96 6.16 2.84 -6.57
C TYR A 96 6.67 1.47 -6.12
N HIS A 97 6.39 1.06 -4.88
CA HIS A 97 6.75 -0.27 -4.38
C HIS A 97 6.14 -1.37 -5.26
N LEU A 98 4.85 -1.24 -5.60
CA LEU A 98 4.16 -2.16 -6.49
C LEU A 98 4.80 -2.20 -7.88
N THR A 99 5.12 -1.05 -8.46
CA THR A 99 5.75 -0.95 -9.78
C THR A 99 7.13 -1.60 -9.80
N MET A 100 7.92 -1.45 -8.73
CA MET A 100 9.23 -2.09 -8.63
C MET A 100 9.11 -3.61 -8.58
N LEU A 101 8.16 -4.14 -7.83
CA LEU A 101 7.88 -5.59 -7.80
C LEU A 101 7.43 -6.10 -9.17
N ASP A 102 6.48 -5.44 -9.79
CA ASP A 102 5.98 -5.81 -11.11
C ASP A 102 7.09 -5.79 -12.18
N THR A 103 7.92 -4.77 -12.14
CA THR A 103 9.07 -4.64 -13.06
C THR A 103 10.06 -5.77 -12.84
N ALA A 104 10.42 -6.07 -11.59
CA ALA A 104 11.34 -7.17 -11.28
C ALA A 104 10.80 -8.52 -11.76
N LEU A 105 9.53 -8.79 -11.52
CA LEU A 105 8.87 -10.03 -11.97
C LEU A 105 8.82 -10.13 -13.50
N LYS A 106 8.52 -9.04 -14.20
CA LYS A 106 8.52 -9.00 -15.67
C LYS A 106 9.90 -9.23 -16.27
N LEU A 107 10.94 -8.72 -15.62
CA LEU A 107 12.32 -8.95 -16.04
C LEU A 107 12.78 -10.39 -15.77
N ALA A 108 12.33 -10.98 -14.67
CA ALA A 108 12.69 -12.35 -14.30
C ALA A 108 11.91 -13.42 -15.11
N PHE A 109 10.69 -13.11 -15.51
CA PHE A 109 9.80 -14.01 -16.26
C PHE A 109 9.32 -13.35 -17.57
N PRO A 110 10.24 -12.99 -18.47
CA PRO A 110 9.90 -12.26 -19.69
C PRO A 110 9.26 -13.19 -20.72
N ARG A 111 8.42 -12.60 -21.60
CA ARG A 111 7.91 -13.30 -22.79
C ARG A 111 9.01 -13.54 -23.83
N TYR A 112 9.93 -12.59 -23.93
CA TYR A 112 11.08 -12.62 -24.83
C TYR A 112 12.34 -12.28 -24.05
N ARG A 113 13.36 -13.12 -24.19
CA ARG A 113 14.68 -12.85 -23.60
C ARG A 113 15.49 -11.99 -24.54
N SER A 114 16.13 -10.95 -24.00
CA SER A 114 17.13 -10.15 -24.69
C SER A 114 18.28 -9.84 -23.74
N ASP A 115 19.47 -9.64 -24.29
CA ASP A 115 20.66 -9.31 -23.50
C ASP A 115 20.47 -8.00 -22.72
N ARG A 116 19.75 -7.04 -23.32
CA ARG A 116 19.45 -5.75 -22.70
C ARG A 116 18.56 -5.92 -21.46
N LEU A 117 17.49 -6.70 -21.57
CA LEU A 117 16.57 -6.97 -20.45
C LEU A 117 17.28 -7.78 -19.35
N GLU A 118 18.12 -8.72 -19.74
CA GLU A 118 18.90 -9.52 -18.79
C GLU A 118 19.89 -8.66 -18.00
N ARG A 119 20.55 -7.71 -18.64
CA ARG A 119 21.41 -6.73 -17.95
C ARG A 119 20.61 -5.87 -16.97
N HIS A 120 19.41 -5.43 -17.34
CA HIS A 120 18.51 -4.72 -16.43
C HIS A 120 18.15 -5.56 -15.22
N ARG A 121 17.76 -6.81 -15.45
CA ARG A 121 17.42 -7.76 -14.38
C ARG A 121 18.55 -7.92 -13.37
N LEU A 122 19.75 -8.17 -13.86
CA LEU A 122 20.93 -8.39 -13.03
C LEU A 122 21.40 -7.11 -12.29
N SER A 123 20.92 -5.94 -12.70
CA SER A 123 21.25 -4.66 -12.05
C SER A 123 20.28 -4.25 -10.95
N LEU A 124 19.21 -5.00 -10.72
CA LEU A 124 18.23 -4.69 -9.67
C LEU A 124 18.86 -4.79 -8.27
N THR A 125 18.58 -3.81 -7.43
CA THR A 125 19.20 -3.68 -6.10
C THR A 125 18.22 -3.63 -4.94
N GLY A 126 16.92 -3.76 -5.21
CA GLY A 126 15.84 -3.70 -4.22
C GLY A 126 14.93 -2.49 -4.44
N LEU A 127 14.15 -2.16 -3.42
CA LEU A 127 13.20 -1.03 -3.48
C LEU A 127 13.89 0.34 -3.59
N GLY A 128 15.06 0.50 -2.98
CA GLY A 128 15.82 1.73 -3.03
C GLY A 128 15.27 2.87 -2.16
N PRO A 129 15.59 4.16 -2.52
CA PRO A 129 15.25 5.32 -1.70
C PRO A 129 13.77 5.48 -1.33
N PRO A 130 12.78 5.13 -2.17
CA PRO A 130 11.38 5.21 -1.79
C PRO A 130 10.99 4.35 -0.59
N ALA A 131 11.70 3.28 -0.32
CA ALA A 131 11.46 2.46 0.86
C ALA A 131 11.81 3.23 2.15
N ARG A 132 12.92 3.97 2.15
CA ARG A 132 13.30 4.87 3.26
C ARG A 132 12.26 5.98 3.43
N GLU A 133 11.86 6.61 2.33
CA GLU A 133 10.88 7.69 2.36
C GLU A 133 9.55 7.23 2.98
N LEU A 134 9.10 6.01 2.66
CA LEU A 134 7.90 5.43 3.26
C LEU A 134 8.06 5.22 4.78
N ARG A 135 9.23 4.75 5.24
CA ARG A 135 9.53 4.62 6.66
C ARG A 135 9.55 5.97 7.38
N GLU A 136 10.13 7.00 6.77
CA GLU A 136 10.10 8.38 7.29
C GLU A 136 8.69 8.93 7.39
N LEU A 137 7.85 8.62 6.39
CA LEU A 137 6.44 8.99 6.39
C LEU A 137 5.68 8.30 7.54
N GLU A 138 5.94 7.03 7.81
CA GLU A 138 5.40 6.30 8.96
C GLU A 138 5.74 7.00 10.28
N GLU A 139 7.01 7.36 10.48
CA GLU A 139 7.47 8.07 11.68
C GLU A 139 6.81 9.44 11.80
N GLY A 140 6.68 10.17 10.70
CA GLY A 140 6.00 11.46 10.65
C GLY A 140 4.52 11.38 11.02
N LEU A 141 3.83 10.33 10.57
CA LEU A 141 2.43 10.07 10.93
C LEU A 141 2.29 9.77 12.43
N ARG A 142 3.16 8.94 12.99
CA ARG A 142 3.17 8.65 14.42
C ARG A 142 3.33 9.93 15.27
N ALA A 143 4.30 10.77 14.88
CA ALA A 143 4.55 12.05 15.56
C ALA A 143 3.36 13.00 15.46
N ARG A 144 2.72 13.08 14.28
CA ARG A 144 1.55 13.94 14.06
C ARG A 144 0.34 13.48 14.86
N ILE A 145 0.08 12.20 14.92
CA ILE A 145 -1.01 11.61 15.72
C ILE A 145 -0.77 11.87 17.21
N ALA A 146 0.46 11.70 17.69
CA ALA A 146 0.81 11.96 19.08
C ALA A 146 0.54 13.44 19.46
N ARG A 147 0.81 14.38 18.56
CA ARG A 147 0.51 15.81 18.79
C ARG A 147 -0.99 16.11 18.85
N LEU A 148 -1.80 15.38 18.10
CA LEU A 148 -3.26 15.56 18.09
C LEU A 148 -3.93 14.95 19.33
N GLY A 149 -3.31 13.95 19.94
CA GLY A 149 -3.82 13.24 21.11
C GLY A 149 -3.38 13.83 22.45
N GLY A 150 -2.53 14.88 22.42
CA GLY A 150 -1.96 15.53 23.63
C GLY A 150 -2.73 16.74 24.09
#